data_6d21b883718429ef781c6a81a7ff88a6
#
_entry.id   6d21b883718429ef781c6a81a7ff88a6
#
_cell.length_a   1.000
_cell.length_b   1.000
_cell.length_c   1.000
_cell.angle_alpha   90.00
_cell.angle_beta   90.00
_cell.angle_gamma   90.00
#
_symmetry.space_group_name_H-M   'P 1'
#
loop_
_entity.id
_entity.type
_entity.pdbx_description
1 polymer ?
#
loop_
_entity_poly.entity_id
_entity_poly.type
_entity_poly.pdbx_seq_one_letter_code
_entity_poly.pdbx_strand_id
1 'polypeptide(L)'
;AFGKQNVLILLSVVIIAVFFLTAARKRAMVPGKTQFIAESGYMFARNSLGKETLGVQHYKPFVPILFASFFFVLVNNLFGSIPFVQLPSFSHPGSAYALAGVAYLTWVGVGIKRKGLGGFFKDITMPSGLPVWIYPILIPIEFFSNLLIRPATHALRLFATMFGGHLALMVASSMVTYMVETLGGIGYLAAIAPGALGMFLYFLEFMIQCIQAYVFA
;
A
#
# COMPACT_ATOMS: atom_id res chain seq x y z
N ALA A 1 9.43 8.52 21.49
CA ALA A 1 10.74 7.98 21.08
C ALA A 1 10.74 7.77 19.55
N PHE A 2 11.71 8.37 18.86
CA PHE A 2 11.90 8.14 17.42
C PHE A 2 12.41 6.70 17.19
N GLY A 3 11.54 5.82 16.79
CA GLY A 3 11.90 4.45 16.43
C GLY A 3 12.52 4.35 15.02
N LYS A 4 13.24 3.28 14.74
CA LYS A 4 13.81 2.99 13.39
C LYS A 4 12.77 3.15 12.26
N GLN A 5 11.52 2.84 12.52
CA GLN A 5 10.43 2.94 11.55
C GLN A 5 10.11 4.38 11.15
N ASN A 6 10.12 5.32 12.10
CA ASN A 6 9.88 6.74 11.79
C ASN A 6 11.00 7.30 10.91
N VAL A 7 12.23 6.85 11.13
CA VAL A 7 13.38 7.21 10.29
C VAL A 7 13.21 6.67 8.87
N LEU A 8 12.76 5.42 8.72
CA LEU A 8 12.52 4.81 7.40
C LEU A 8 11.38 5.52 6.65
N ILE A 9 10.32 5.90 7.35
CA ILE A 9 9.21 6.68 6.77
C ILE A 9 9.72 8.05 6.28
N LEU A 10 10.50 8.77 7.08
CA LEU A 10 11.09 10.04 6.66
C LEU A 10 12.08 9.85 5.48
N LEU A 11 12.89 8.81 5.55
CA LEU A 11 13.83 8.46 4.49
C LEU A 11 13.11 8.16 3.18
N SER A 12 11.96 7.46 3.21
CA SER A 12 11.16 7.20 2.02
C SER A 12 10.66 8.47 1.36
N VAL A 13 10.19 9.44 2.15
CA VAL A 13 9.75 10.74 1.64
C VAL A 13 10.91 11.49 0.98
N VAL A 14 12.09 11.49 1.61
CA VAL A 14 13.29 12.14 1.05
C VAL A 14 13.72 11.47 -0.25
N ILE A 15 13.75 10.13 -0.30
CA ILE A 15 14.12 9.38 -1.51
C ILE A 15 13.16 9.70 -2.66
N ILE A 16 11.86 9.67 -2.41
CA ILE A 16 10.84 9.97 -3.42
C ILE A 16 10.99 11.42 -3.89
N ALA A 17 11.11 12.37 -2.97
CA ALA A 17 11.28 13.79 -3.31
C ALA A 17 12.55 14.04 -4.13
N VAL A 18 13.69 13.52 -3.70
CA VAL A 18 14.97 13.66 -4.42
C VAL A 18 14.89 13.03 -5.80
N PHE A 19 14.34 11.82 -5.91
CA PHE A 19 14.22 11.12 -7.20
C PHE A 19 13.38 11.92 -8.20
N PHE A 20 12.18 12.33 -7.83
CA PHE A 20 11.29 13.05 -8.73
C PHE A 20 11.72 14.49 -8.99
N LEU A 21 12.31 15.19 -8.01
CA LEU A 21 12.85 16.53 -8.21
C LEU A 21 14.08 16.52 -9.13
N THR A 22 14.96 15.53 -9.00
CA THR A 22 16.12 15.41 -9.90
C THR A 22 15.70 15.03 -11.32
N ALA A 23 14.70 14.15 -11.47
CA ALA A 23 14.13 13.79 -12.75
C ALA A 23 13.42 14.98 -13.43
N ALA A 24 12.71 15.81 -12.64
CA ALA A 24 12.01 17.00 -13.15
C ALA A 24 12.93 18.17 -13.54
N ARG A 25 14.16 18.22 -12.99
CA ARG A 25 15.12 19.29 -13.33
C ARG A 25 15.66 19.22 -14.76
N LYS A 26 15.83 18.02 -15.30
CA LYS A 26 16.36 17.81 -16.66
C LYS A 26 15.21 17.58 -17.65
N ARG A 27 14.62 18.67 -18.14
CA ARG A 27 13.58 18.61 -19.17
C ARG A 27 14.22 18.49 -20.56
N ALA A 28 14.77 17.33 -20.90
CA ALA A 28 15.31 17.08 -22.22
C ALA A 28 14.24 16.47 -23.14
N MET A 29 14.24 16.84 -24.43
CA MET A 29 13.33 16.23 -25.43
C MET A 29 13.59 14.74 -25.63
N VAL A 30 14.84 14.29 -25.40
CA VAL A 30 15.18 12.85 -25.35
C VAL A 30 15.39 12.51 -23.89
N PRO A 31 14.47 11.75 -23.26
CA PRO A 31 14.53 11.46 -21.83
C PRO A 31 15.72 10.57 -21.50
N GLY A 32 16.54 10.95 -20.53
CA GLY A 32 17.53 10.09 -19.91
C GLY A 32 16.87 8.96 -19.12
N LYS A 33 17.61 7.92 -18.74
CA LYS A 33 17.09 6.73 -18.02
C LYS A 33 16.27 7.11 -16.78
N THR A 34 16.75 8.04 -15.96
CA THR A 34 16.07 8.50 -14.75
C THR A 34 14.77 9.26 -15.05
N GLN A 35 14.79 10.13 -16.06
CA GLN A 35 13.63 10.87 -16.51
C GLN A 35 12.57 9.91 -17.08
N PHE A 36 12.98 8.93 -17.89
CA PHE A 36 12.10 7.91 -18.46
C PHE A 36 11.37 7.12 -17.39
N ILE A 37 12.08 6.66 -16.34
CA ILE A 37 11.49 5.90 -15.22
C ILE A 37 10.48 6.79 -14.46
N ALA A 38 10.82 8.05 -14.18
CA ALA A 38 9.95 8.96 -13.48
C ALA A 38 8.69 9.31 -14.29
N GLU A 39 8.82 9.56 -15.59
CA GLU A 39 7.70 9.81 -16.49
C GLU A 39 6.81 8.58 -16.66
N SER A 40 7.39 7.38 -16.78
CA SER A 40 6.65 6.13 -16.85
C SER A 40 5.86 5.89 -15.56
N GLY A 41 6.46 6.13 -14.40
CA GLY A 41 5.78 6.05 -13.11
C GLY A 41 4.64 7.07 -12.99
N TYR A 42 4.84 8.29 -13.44
CA TYR A 42 3.78 9.30 -13.46
C TYR A 42 2.65 8.93 -14.44
N MET A 43 2.98 8.45 -15.64
CA MET A 43 1.98 7.99 -16.61
C MET A 43 1.18 6.80 -16.09
N PHE A 44 1.82 5.86 -15.40
CA PHE A 44 1.15 4.75 -14.73
C PHE A 44 0.15 5.26 -13.68
N ALA A 45 0.58 6.11 -12.76
CA ALA A 45 -0.31 6.67 -11.75
C ALA A 45 -1.46 7.48 -12.37
N ARG A 46 -1.19 8.25 -13.43
CA ARG A 46 -2.21 9.03 -14.14
C ARG A 46 -3.22 8.18 -14.90
N ASN A 47 -2.75 7.16 -15.61
CA ASN A 47 -3.60 6.38 -16.51
C ASN A 47 -4.27 5.24 -15.76
N SER A 48 -3.50 4.36 -15.11
CA SER A 48 -4.05 3.17 -14.44
C SER A 48 -4.73 3.51 -13.11
N LEU A 49 -4.11 4.34 -12.25
CA LEU A 49 -4.75 4.72 -11.00
C LEU A 49 -5.80 5.83 -11.17
N GLY A 50 -5.50 6.86 -11.97
CA GLY A 50 -6.36 8.02 -12.11
C GLY A 50 -7.54 7.79 -13.06
N LYS A 51 -7.25 7.52 -14.35
CA LYS A 51 -8.29 7.47 -15.38
C LYS A 51 -9.18 6.23 -15.28
N GLU A 52 -8.58 5.05 -14.99
CA GLU A 52 -9.34 3.79 -14.93
C GLU A 52 -10.24 3.74 -13.69
N THR A 53 -9.79 4.29 -12.56
CA THR A 53 -10.52 4.21 -11.29
C THR A 53 -11.53 5.37 -11.10
N LEU A 54 -11.13 6.61 -11.42
CA LEU A 54 -11.95 7.81 -11.20
C LEU A 54 -12.71 8.29 -12.43
N GLY A 55 -12.46 7.68 -13.60
CA GLY A 55 -13.03 8.11 -14.87
C GLY A 55 -12.36 9.34 -15.48
N VAL A 56 -12.51 9.49 -16.80
CA VAL A 56 -11.80 10.49 -17.62
C VAL A 56 -12.12 11.94 -17.25
N GLN A 57 -13.28 12.21 -16.66
CA GLN A 57 -13.73 13.59 -16.40
C GLN A 57 -13.21 14.16 -15.06
N HIS A 58 -12.92 13.32 -14.06
CA HIS A 58 -12.72 13.79 -12.69
C HIS A 58 -11.34 13.47 -12.10
N TYR A 59 -10.46 12.76 -12.82
CA TYR A 59 -9.20 12.27 -12.28
C TYR A 59 -8.13 13.35 -12.03
N LYS A 60 -8.10 14.42 -12.85
CA LYS A 60 -7.02 15.41 -12.86
C LYS A 60 -6.62 15.97 -11.48
N PRO A 61 -7.54 16.42 -10.61
CA PRO A 61 -7.18 16.97 -9.31
C PRO A 61 -6.69 15.93 -8.31
N PHE A 62 -6.94 14.62 -8.56
CA PHE A 62 -6.57 13.54 -7.66
C PHE A 62 -5.23 12.88 -8.02
N VAL A 63 -4.73 13.08 -9.24
CA VAL A 63 -3.46 12.50 -9.69
C VAL A 63 -2.30 12.75 -8.72
N PRO A 64 -2.08 13.95 -8.17
CA PRO A 64 -0.98 14.18 -7.24
C PRO A 64 -1.10 13.34 -5.95
N ILE A 65 -2.31 13.17 -5.42
CA ILE A 65 -2.57 12.41 -4.19
C ILE A 65 -2.37 10.93 -4.46
N LEU A 66 -2.94 10.41 -5.56
CA LEU A 66 -2.79 9.00 -5.98
C LEU A 66 -1.32 8.66 -6.24
N PHE A 67 -0.61 9.54 -6.94
CA PHE A 67 0.81 9.42 -7.21
C PHE A 67 1.63 9.38 -5.91
N ALA A 68 1.42 10.34 -5.01
CA ALA A 68 2.12 10.41 -3.73
C ALA A 68 1.82 9.18 -2.87
N SER A 69 0.55 8.75 -2.75
CA SER A 69 0.15 7.58 -1.98
C SER A 69 0.75 6.30 -2.53
N PHE A 70 0.69 6.11 -3.86
CA PHE A 70 1.25 4.93 -4.52
C PHE A 70 2.75 4.78 -4.27
N PHE A 71 3.53 5.82 -4.59
CA PHE A 71 4.98 5.76 -4.43
C PHE A 71 5.41 5.71 -2.96
N PHE A 72 4.69 6.39 -2.08
CA PHE A 72 4.95 6.34 -0.65
C PHE A 72 4.76 4.92 -0.09
N VAL A 73 3.64 4.28 -0.40
CA VAL A 73 3.38 2.90 0.04
C VAL A 73 4.35 1.94 -0.63
N LEU A 74 4.61 2.09 -1.94
CA LEU A 74 5.52 1.22 -2.68
C LEU A 74 6.94 1.24 -2.08
N VAL A 75 7.51 2.42 -1.85
CA VAL A 75 8.88 2.54 -1.31
C VAL A 75 8.97 1.99 0.11
N ASN A 76 7.98 2.28 0.95
CA ASN A 76 7.95 1.75 2.32
C ASN A 76 7.76 0.23 2.35
N ASN A 77 6.97 -0.32 1.42
CA ASN A 77 6.80 -1.76 1.28
C ASN A 77 8.13 -2.42 0.83
N LEU A 78 8.78 -1.85 -0.17
CA LEU A 78 10.05 -2.37 -0.67
C LEU A 78 11.17 -2.33 0.38
N PHE A 79 11.14 -1.41 1.33
CA PHE A 79 12.09 -1.44 2.45
C PHE A 79 11.98 -2.71 3.29
N GLY A 80 10.79 -3.32 3.40
CA GLY A 80 10.60 -4.62 4.05
C GLY A 80 11.28 -5.77 3.32
N SER A 81 11.41 -5.68 1.98
CA SER A 81 12.06 -6.71 1.16
C SER A 81 13.59 -6.59 1.10
N ILE A 82 14.16 -5.48 1.57
CA ILE A 82 15.62 -5.33 1.56
C ILE A 82 16.23 -6.10 2.74
N PRO A 83 17.13 -7.08 2.49
CA PRO A 83 17.65 -7.98 3.54
C PRO A 83 18.37 -7.25 4.69
N PHE A 84 18.98 -6.09 4.43
CA PHE A 84 19.69 -5.31 5.43
C PHE A 84 18.81 -4.42 6.30
N VAL A 85 17.63 -4.04 5.81
CA VAL A 85 16.69 -3.17 6.53
C VAL A 85 15.75 -3.99 7.39
N GLN A 86 15.26 -5.12 6.89
CA GLN A 86 14.45 -6.17 7.53
C GLN A 86 13.27 -5.69 8.42
N LEU A 87 12.94 -4.40 8.37
CA LEU A 87 11.88 -3.80 9.17
C LEU A 87 10.91 -3.09 8.23
N PRO A 88 9.80 -3.75 7.87
CA PRO A 88 8.76 -3.07 7.11
C PRO A 88 8.22 -1.90 7.93
N SER A 89 8.20 -0.72 7.32
CA SER A 89 7.78 0.53 7.99
C SER A 89 6.35 0.46 8.53
N PHE A 90 5.51 -0.38 7.93
CA PHE A 90 4.12 -0.59 8.33
C PHE A 90 3.88 -1.87 9.15
N SER A 91 4.92 -2.51 9.68
CA SER A 91 4.77 -3.64 10.60
C SER A 91 4.15 -3.27 11.95
N HIS A 92 4.16 -1.98 12.30
CA HIS A 92 3.37 -1.48 13.43
C HIS A 92 1.97 -1.05 12.97
N PRO A 93 0.92 -1.50 13.65
CA PRO A 93 -0.45 -1.14 13.29
C PRO A 93 -0.67 0.37 13.31
N GLY A 94 0.00 1.11 14.21
CA GLY A 94 -0.14 2.56 14.32
C GLY A 94 0.21 3.34 13.06
N SER A 95 1.29 2.97 12.35
CA SER A 95 1.69 3.63 11.10
C SER A 95 0.73 3.33 9.95
N ALA A 96 0.23 2.09 9.87
CA ALA A 96 -0.76 1.68 8.88
C ALA A 96 -2.11 2.40 9.10
N TYR A 97 -2.55 2.50 10.36
CA TYR A 97 -3.76 3.26 10.71
C TYR A 97 -3.61 4.76 10.47
N ALA A 98 -2.46 5.35 10.74
CA ALA A 98 -2.21 6.76 10.45
C ALA A 98 -2.32 7.05 8.95
N LEU A 99 -1.70 6.23 8.11
CA LEU A 99 -1.75 6.40 6.65
C LEU A 99 -3.17 6.18 6.10
N ALA A 100 -3.85 5.11 6.54
CA ALA A 100 -5.24 4.86 6.17
C ALA A 100 -6.16 5.99 6.65
N GLY A 101 -5.89 6.56 7.83
CA GLY A 101 -6.60 7.73 8.37
C GLY A 101 -6.44 8.96 7.48
N VAL A 102 -5.25 9.26 7.02
CA VAL A 102 -5.01 10.38 6.08
C VAL A 102 -5.75 10.17 4.76
N ALA A 103 -5.68 8.97 4.18
CA ALA A 103 -6.40 8.65 2.97
C ALA A 103 -7.92 8.79 3.16
N TYR A 104 -8.43 8.29 4.27
CA TYR A 104 -9.85 8.39 4.62
C TYR A 104 -10.32 9.83 4.85
N LEU A 105 -9.55 10.63 5.61
CA LEU A 105 -9.87 12.05 5.82
C LEU A 105 -9.87 12.83 4.51
N THR A 106 -8.97 12.50 3.59
CA THR A 106 -8.93 13.09 2.26
C THR A 106 -10.21 12.75 1.47
N TRP A 107 -10.63 11.49 1.50
CA TRP A 107 -11.85 11.04 0.84
C TRP A 107 -13.10 11.72 1.41
N VAL A 108 -13.23 11.77 2.73
CA VAL A 108 -14.33 12.46 3.43
C VAL A 108 -14.31 13.95 3.12
N GLY A 109 -13.15 14.60 3.22
CA GLY A 109 -13.03 16.04 2.96
C GLY A 109 -13.40 16.43 1.54
N VAL A 110 -12.99 15.64 0.56
CA VAL A 110 -13.38 15.86 -0.84
C VAL A 110 -14.86 15.57 -1.07
N GLY A 111 -15.40 14.52 -0.45
CA GLY A 111 -16.83 14.18 -0.53
C GLY A 111 -17.72 15.31 0.01
N ILE A 112 -17.38 15.83 1.18
CA ILE A 112 -18.08 16.96 1.81
C ILE A 112 -17.97 18.24 0.96
N LYS A 113 -16.78 18.53 0.44
CA LYS A 113 -16.56 19.74 -0.39
C LYS A 113 -17.35 19.71 -1.70
N ARG A 114 -17.58 18.53 -2.28
CA ARG A 114 -18.31 18.39 -3.55
C ARG A 114 -19.82 18.32 -3.40
N LYS A 115 -20.34 17.62 -2.38
CA LYS A 115 -21.76 17.29 -2.23
C LYS A 115 -22.42 17.98 -1.02
N GLY A 116 -21.63 18.68 -0.20
CA GLY A 116 -22.09 19.20 1.09
C GLY A 116 -22.27 18.08 2.12
N LEU A 117 -22.41 18.45 3.40
CA LEU A 117 -22.56 17.47 4.49
C LEU A 117 -23.77 16.54 4.28
N GLY A 118 -24.96 17.12 4.03
CA GLY A 118 -26.19 16.33 3.85
C GLY A 118 -26.17 15.43 2.61
N GLY A 119 -25.60 15.92 1.48
CA GLY A 119 -25.46 15.14 0.25
C GLY A 119 -24.47 13.98 0.39
N PHE A 120 -23.37 14.21 1.11
CA PHE A 120 -22.37 13.20 1.37
C PHE A 120 -22.90 12.05 2.25
N PHE A 121 -23.58 12.38 3.36
CA PHE A 121 -24.18 11.34 4.21
C PHE A 121 -25.29 10.57 3.49
N LYS A 122 -26.12 11.26 2.71
CA LYS A 122 -27.16 10.61 1.91
C LYS A 122 -26.56 9.62 0.89
N ASP A 123 -25.49 10.02 0.23
CA ASP A 123 -24.83 9.21 -0.80
C ASP A 123 -24.14 7.96 -0.21
N ILE A 124 -23.59 8.08 1.02
CA ILE A 124 -22.98 6.96 1.73
C ILE A 124 -24.00 5.97 2.28
N THR A 125 -25.16 6.48 2.75
CA THR A 125 -26.15 5.65 3.44
C THR A 125 -27.28 5.17 2.55
N MET A 126 -27.55 5.86 1.44
CA MET A 126 -28.66 5.60 0.53
C MET A 126 -28.17 5.41 -0.92
N PRO A 127 -27.64 4.24 -1.30
CA PRO A 127 -27.32 3.97 -2.69
C PRO A 127 -28.60 4.02 -3.56
N SER A 128 -28.52 4.76 -4.68
CA SER A 128 -29.63 4.91 -5.60
C SER A 128 -29.98 3.59 -6.29
N GLY A 129 -31.27 3.27 -6.38
CA GLY A 129 -31.77 2.12 -7.14
C GLY A 129 -32.38 0.98 -6.32
N LEU A 130 -32.52 1.14 -5.01
CA LEU A 130 -33.09 0.12 -4.14
C LEU A 130 -34.55 0.48 -3.72
N PRO A 131 -35.43 -0.54 -3.50
CA PRO A 131 -36.77 -0.32 -3.02
C PRO A 131 -36.79 0.23 -1.58
N VAL A 132 -37.71 1.15 -1.32
CA VAL A 132 -37.78 1.96 -0.09
C VAL A 132 -37.88 1.15 1.21
N TRP A 133 -38.43 -0.04 1.17
CA TRP A 133 -38.60 -0.91 2.34
C TRP A 133 -37.31 -1.49 2.89
N ILE A 134 -36.21 -1.48 2.12
CA ILE A 134 -34.88 -1.99 2.53
C ILE A 134 -34.08 -0.92 3.29
N TYR A 135 -34.35 0.36 3.08
CA TYR A 135 -33.58 1.46 3.69
C TYR A 135 -33.46 1.42 5.22
N PRO A 136 -34.47 1.06 6.02
CA PRO A 136 -34.32 1.04 7.47
C PRO A 136 -33.21 0.08 7.99
N ILE A 137 -32.96 -1.00 7.25
CA ILE A 137 -31.89 -1.96 7.59
C ILE A 137 -30.58 -1.57 6.93
N LEU A 138 -30.66 -1.02 5.72
CA LEU A 138 -29.47 -0.69 4.91
C LEU A 138 -28.71 0.53 5.47
N ILE A 139 -29.43 1.57 5.91
CA ILE A 139 -28.82 2.81 6.43
C ILE A 139 -27.82 2.53 7.56
N PRO A 140 -28.16 1.81 8.64
CA PRO A 140 -27.20 1.53 9.69
C PRO A 140 -26.03 0.65 9.20
N ILE A 141 -26.29 -0.33 8.36
CA ILE A 141 -25.24 -1.22 7.82
C ILE A 141 -24.27 -0.44 6.95
N GLU A 142 -24.75 0.36 6.01
CA GLU A 142 -23.92 1.18 5.12
C GLU A 142 -23.15 2.25 5.90
N PHE A 143 -23.78 2.86 6.92
CA PHE A 143 -23.11 3.83 7.78
C PHE A 143 -21.91 3.20 8.51
N PHE A 144 -22.11 2.06 9.19
CA PHE A 144 -21.03 1.34 9.87
C PHE A 144 -19.98 0.82 8.89
N SER A 145 -20.41 0.30 7.76
CA SER A 145 -19.51 -0.25 6.73
C SER A 145 -18.60 0.83 6.16
N ASN A 146 -19.17 1.94 5.72
CA ASN A 146 -18.41 3.00 5.06
C ASN A 146 -17.57 3.84 6.05
N LEU A 147 -18.08 4.06 7.28
CA LEU A 147 -17.41 4.93 8.24
C LEU A 147 -16.37 4.21 9.11
N LEU A 148 -16.63 2.96 9.51
CA LEU A 148 -15.76 2.20 10.41
C LEU A 148 -15.01 1.07 9.70
N ILE A 149 -15.75 0.21 8.96
CA ILE A 149 -15.16 -1.01 8.41
C ILE A 149 -14.18 -0.69 7.28
N ARG A 150 -14.50 0.21 6.38
CA ARG A 150 -13.62 0.59 5.26
C ARG A 150 -12.25 1.08 5.71
N PRO A 151 -12.12 2.11 6.57
CA PRO A 151 -10.80 2.57 7.01
C PRO A 151 -10.06 1.51 7.83
N ALA A 152 -10.78 0.73 8.67
CA ALA A 152 -10.18 -0.34 9.44
C ALA A 152 -9.64 -1.46 8.55
N THR A 153 -10.41 -1.93 7.57
CA THR A 153 -9.96 -2.96 6.63
C THR A 153 -8.83 -2.48 5.74
N HIS A 154 -8.82 -1.21 5.37
CA HIS A 154 -7.75 -0.61 4.58
C HIS A 154 -6.42 -0.59 5.35
N ALA A 155 -6.46 -0.20 6.61
CA ALA A 155 -5.30 -0.23 7.52
C ALA A 155 -4.86 -1.67 7.83
N LEU A 156 -5.81 -2.57 8.15
CA LEU A 156 -5.53 -3.97 8.43
C LEU A 156 -4.93 -4.70 7.22
N ARG A 157 -5.37 -4.40 6.01
CA ARG A 157 -4.81 -4.97 4.78
C ARG A 157 -3.34 -4.60 4.64
N LEU A 158 -2.99 -3.32 4.84
CA LEU A 158 -1.61 -2.86 4.76
C LEU A 158 -0.73 -3.52 5.84
N PHE A 159 -1.22 -3.59 7.06
CA PHE A 159 -0.53 -4.26 8.17
C PHE A 159 -0.40 -5.77 7.93
N ALA A 160 -1.49 -6.45 7.57
CA ALA A 160 -1.54 -7.91 7.45
C ALA A 160 -0.63 -8.44 6.33
N THR A 161 -0.58 -7.76 5.19
CA THR A 161 0.29 -8.15 4.08
C THR A 161 1.76 -8.06 4.45
N MET A 162 2.15 -7.00 5.15
CA MET A 162 3.52 -6.81 5.62
C MET A 162 3.91 -7.79 6.72
N PHE A 163 3.06 -7.91 7.73
CA PHE A 163 3.31 -8.77 8.88
C PHE A 163 3.28 -10.26 8.50
N GLY A 164 2.28 -10.67 7.71
CA GLY A 164 2.11 -12.05 7.28
C GLY A 164 3.23 -12.55 6.38
N GLY A 165 3.65 -11.74 5.41
CA GLY A 165 4.79 -12.06 4.54
C GLY A 165 6.08 -12.24 5.33
N HIS A 166 6.36 -11.31 6.23
CA HIS A 166 7.58 -11.37 7.06
C HIS A 166 7.59 -12.56 8.02
N LEU A 167 6.44 -12.90 8.62
CA LEU A 167 6.30 -14.11 9.44
C LEU A 167 6.55 -15.39 8.64
N ALA A 168 5.98 -15.48 7.42
CA ALA A 168 6.18 -16.64 6.56
C ALA A 168 7.66 -16.85 6.21
N LEU A 169 8.40 -15.78 5.93
CA LEU A 169 9.83 -15.84 5.69
C LEU A 169 10.63 -16.23 6.94
N MET A 170 10.26 -15.71 8.11
CA MET A 170 10.90 -16.11 9.38
C MET A 170 10.71 -17.60 9.66
N VAL A 171 9.50 -18.13 9.46
CA VAL A 171 9.23 -19.55 9.64
C VAL A 171 10.05 -20.40 8.67
N ALA A 172 10.09 -20.03 7.38
CA ALA A 172 10.87 -20.75 6.38
C ALA A 172 12.36 -20.74 6.72
N SER A 173 12.93 -19.62 7.13
CA SER A 173 14.34 -19.51 7.51
C SER A 173 14.67 -20.28 8.78
N SER A 174 13.80 -20.24 9.79
CA SER A 174 13.98 -21.01 11.02
C SER A 174 13.93 -22.52 10.79
N MET A 175 13.09 -22.98 9.85
CA MET A 175 13.08 -24.39 9.45
C MET A 175 14.40 -24.84 8.83
N VAL A 176 14.99 -24.01 7.95
CA VAL A 176 16.30 -24.28 7.35
C VAL A 176 17.37 -24.41 8.45
N THR A 177 17.44 -23.43 9.35
CA THR A 177 18.41 -23.42 10.46
C THR A 177 18.24 -24.65 11.35
N TYR A 178 17.01 -24.94 11.75
CA TYR A 178 16.70 -26.12 12.60
C TYR A 178 17.13 -27.43 11.95
N MET A 179 16.86 -27.62 10.66
CA MET A 179 17.23 -28.85 9.95
C MET A 179 18.77 -29.03 9.84
N VAL A 180 19.48 -27.95 9.58
CA VAL A 180 20.94 -27.98 9.47
C VAL A 180 21.59 -28.28 10.84
N GLU A 181 21.10 -27.66 11.92
CA GLU A 181 21.68 -27.82 13.25
C GLU A 181 21.34 -29.18 13.89
N THR A 182 20.13 -29.72 13.63
CA THR A 182 19.67 -30.95 14.31
C THR A 182 20.10 -32.22 13.58
N LEU A 183 20.10 -32.24 12.25
CA LEU A 183 20.31 -33.43 11.42
C LEU A 183 21.75 -33.54 10.86
N GLY A 184 22.62 -32.58 11.13
CA GLY A 184 24.01 -32.59 10.65
C GLY A 184 24.13 -32.72 9.14
N GLY A 185 24.97 -33.62 8.62
CA GLY A 185 25.25 -33.77 7.19
C GLY A 185 24.00 -34.05 6.32
N ILE A 186 23.03 -34.83 6.83
CA ILE A 186 21.77 -35.11 6.14
C ILE A 186 20.84 -33.87 6.19
N GLY A 187 21.01 -33.03 7.18
CA GLY A 187 20.23 -31.79 7.35
C GLY A 187 20.38 -30.83 6.18
N TYR A 188 21.54 -30.78 5.54
CA TYR A 188 21.76 -29.95 4.34
C TYR A 188 20.84 -30.37 3.17
N LEU A 189 20.65 -31.67 2.96
CA LEU A 189 19.74 -32.17 1.94
C LEU A 189 18.27 -31.89 2.31
N ALA A 190 17.91 -32.08 3.57
CA ALA A 190 16.57 -31.80 4.07
C ALA A 190 16.22 -30.29 4.03
N ALA A 191 17.22 -29.43 4.23
CA ALA A 191 17.06 -27.97 4.21
C ALA A 191 16.79 -27.39 2.81
N ILE A 192 17.03 -28.15 1.74
CA ILE A 192 16.77 -27.70 0.36
C ILE A 192 15.27 -27.39 0.16
N ALA A 193 14.38 -28.22 0.67
CA ALA A 193 12.94 -28.03 0.48
C ALA A 193 12.42 -26.75 1.17
N PRO A 194 12.66 -26.52 2.48
CA PRO A 194 12.24 -25.26 3.13
C PRO A 194 13.02 -24.04 2.60
N GLY A 195 14.27 -24.21 2.14
CA GLY A 195 15.02 -23.14 1.48
C GLY A 195 14.41 -22.70 0.14
N ALA A 196 14.02 -23.66 -0.69
CA ALA A 196 13.32 -23.40 -1.95
C ALA A 196 11.95 -22.75 -1.69
N LEU A 197 11.22 -23.23 -0.68
CA LEU A 197 9.96 -22.62 -0.24
C LEU A 197 10.16 -21.18 0.22
N GLY A 198 11.20 -20.91 1.00
CA GLY A 198 11.53 -19.55 1.46
C GLY A 198 11.84 -18.61 0.30
N MET A 199 12.58 -19.07 -0.72
CA MET A 199 12.85 -18.29 -1.92
C MET A 199 11.57 -18.00 -2.72
N PHE A 200 10.68 -18.98 -2.86
CA PHE A 200 9.39 -18.80 -3.50
C PHE A 200 8.51 -17.81 -2.73
N LEU A 201 8.44 -17.93 -1.41
CA LEU A 201 7.70 -17.02 -0.54
C LEU A 201 8.24 -15.59 -0.61
N TYR A 202 9.57 -15.41 -0.69
CA TYR A 202 10.18 -14.10 -0.85
C TYR A 202 9.77 -13.43 -2.17
N PHE A 203 9.77 -14.17 -3.28
CA PHE A 203 9.30 -13.65 -4.55
C PHE A 203 7.81 -13.29 -4.52
N LEU A 204 7.00 -14.15 -3.90
CA LEU A 204 5.57 -13.93 -3.74
C LEU A 204 5.30 -12.71 -2.86
N GLU A 205 6.03 -12.53 -1.76
CA GLU A 205 5.93 -11.35 -0.89
C GLU A 205 6.25 -10.06 -1.66
N PHE A 206 7.32 -10.06 -2.46
CA PHE A 206 7.68 -8.92 -3.30
C PHE A 206 6.54 -8.55 -4.27
N MET A 207 5.93 -9.55 -4.93
CA MET A 207 4.77 -9.34 -5.80
C MET A 207 3.58 -8.75 -5.05
N ILE A 208 3.27 -9.30 -3.86
CA ILE A 208 2.17 -8.81 -3.02
C ILE A 208 2.42 -7.37 -2.59
N GLN A 209 3.64 -7.00 -2.24
CA GLN A 209 4.00 -5.63 -1.85
C GLN A 209 3.77 -4.62 -2.97
N CYS A 210 4.08 -4.99 -4.21
CA CYS A 210 3.81 -4.14 -5.37
C CYS A 210 2.30 -3.98 -5.62
N ILE A 211 1.56 -5.10 -5.58
CA ILE A 211 0.09 -5.08 -5.74
C ILE A 211 -0.57 -4.29 -4.61
N GLN A 212 -0.07 -4.42 -3.39
CA GLN A 212 -0.60 -3.69 -2.24
C GLN A 212 -0.48 -2.18 -2.39
N ALA A 213 0.61 -1.68 -2.95
CA ALA A 213 0.77 -0.25 -3.23
C ALA A 213 -0.28 0.23 -4.25
N TYR A 214 -0.57 -0.57 -5.27
CA TYR A 214 -1.63 -0.28 -6.25
C TYR A 214 -3.03 -0.28 -5.62
N VAL A 215 -3.33 -1.28 -4.80
CA VAL A 215 -4.66 -1.42 -4.16
C VAL A 215 -4.91 -0.35 -3.10
N PHE A 216 -3.83 0.17 -2.48
CA PHE A 216 -3.93 1.21 -1.46
C PHE A 216 -4.21 2.59 -2.07
N ALA A 217 -3.61 2.92 -3.21
CA ALA A 217 -3.76 4.22 -3.87
C ALA A 217 -5.10 4.36 -4.58
#